data_a55561cfcf6a4f812b85fb45f705c214
#
_entry.id   a55561cfcf6a4f812b85fb45f705c214
#
_cell.length_a   1.000
_cell.length_b   1.000
_cell.length_c   1.000
_cell.angle_alpha   90.00
_cell.angle_beta   90.00
_cell.angle_gamma   90.00
#
_symmetry.space_group_name_H-M   'P 1'
#
loop_
_entity.id
_entity.type
_entity.pdbx_description
1 polymer ?
#
loop_
_entity_poly.entity_id
_entity_poly.type
_entity_poly.pdbx_seq_one_letter_code
_entity_poly.pdbx_strand_id
1 'polypeptide(L)' 'MYKIKLVYDPEPRTQTLKESVTYCASIDLYLRHRIECYQTSASELAFESDRDRTFALLLLNGSKSFTPVVLN' A
#
# COMPACT_ATOMS: atom_id res chain seq x y z
N MET A 1 4.39 -11.21 8.90
CA MET A 1 4.59 -9.82 8.51
C MET A 1 3.30 -9.04 8.63
N TYR A 2 3.39 -7.75 8.75
CA TYR A 2 2.23 -6.87 8.91
C TYR A 2 1.84 -6.34 7.53
N LYS A 3 0.59 -6.55 7.14
CA LYS A 3 0.15 -6.25 5.77
C LYS A 3 -0.96 -5.21 5.73
N ILE A 4 -0.98 -4.48 4.60
CA ILE A 4 -2.07 -3.57 4.24
C ILE A 4 -2.55 -3.99 2.86
N LYS A 5 -3.87 -4.04 2.67
CA LYS A 5 -4.47 -4.22 1.36
C LYS A 5 -5.00 -2.89 0.87
N LEU A 6 -4.73 -2.55 -0.38
CA LEU A 6 -5.27 -1.36 -1.02
C LEU A 6 -6.53 -1.74 -1.78
N VAL A 7 -7.67 -1.26 -1.31
CA VAL A 7 -8.96 -1.54 -1.93
C VAL A 7 -9.27 -0.40 -2.89
N TYR A 8 -9.27 -0.71 -4.18
CA TYR A 8 -9.49 0.29 -5.23
C TYR A 8 -10.97 0.41 -5.57
N ASP A 9 -11.45 1.65 -5.66
CA ASP A 9 -12.81 1.94 -6.03
C ASP A 9 -12.81 3.25 -6.86
N PRO A 10 -13.01 3.18 -8.19
CA PRO A 10 -13.27 1.97 -8.97
C PRO A 10 -12.03 1.09 -9.14
N GLU A 11 -12.24 -0.19 -9.39
CA GLU A 11 -11.15 -1.11 -9.68
C GLU A 11 -10.46 -0.71 -10.97
N PRO A 12 -9.11 -0.75 -11.00
CA PRO A 12 -8.37 -0.55 -12.25
C PRO A 12 -8.75 -1.60 -13.29
N ARG A 13 -8.66 -1.22 -14.56
CA ARG A 13 -9.07 -2.08 -15.66
C ARG A 13 -8.25 -3.36 -15.77
N THR A 14 -6.99 -3.30 -15.41
CA THR A 14 -6.07 -4.43 -15.54
C THR A 14 -5.35 -4.69 -14.24
N GLN A 15 -4.92 -5.92 -14.07
CA GLN A 15 -4.09 -6.33 -12.94
C GLN A 15 -2.76 -5.58 -12.97
N THR A 16 -2.19 -5.38 -14.15
CA THR A 16 -0.93 -4.67 -14.32
C THR A 16 -1.03 -3.24 -13.82
N LEU A 17 -2.13 -2.55 -14.12
CA LEU A 17 -2.34 -1.19 -13.67
C LEU A 17 -2.45 -1.13 -12.14
N LYS A 18 -3.18 -2.07 -11.55
CA LYS A 18 -3.29 -2.18 -10.10
C LYS A 18 -1.93 -2.39 -9.45
N GLU A 19 -1.13 -3.30 -10.01
CA GLU A 19 0.23 -3.55 -9.53
C GLU A 19 1.09 -2.29 -9.59
N SER A 20 1.00 -1.54 -10.68
CA SER A 20 1.78 -0.31 -10.86
C SER A 20 1.42 0.75 -9.84
N VAL A 21 0.14 0.95 -9.57
CA VAL A 21 -0.31 1.95 -8.59
C VAL A 21 0.16 1.54 -7.19
N THR A 22 0.05 0.27 -6.85
CA THR A 22 0.52 -0.25 -5.57
C THR A 22 2.04 -0.09 -5.43
N TYR A 23 2.78 -0.38 -6.50
CA TYR A 23 4.22 -0.20 -6.52
C TYR A 23 4.59 1.27 -6.30
N CYS A 24 3.91 2.19 -6.97
CA CYS A 24 4.15 3.62 -6.80
C CYS A 24 3.91 4.06 -5.36
N ALA A 25 2.88 3.52 -4.72
CA ALA A 25 2.60 3.82 -3.31
C ALA A 25 3.77 3.35 -2.42
N SER A 26 4.32 2.18 -2.68
CA SER A 26 5.45 1.66 -1.91
C SER A 26 6.70 2.52 -2.09
N ILE A 27 6.97 2.96 -3.30
CA ILE A 27 8.11 3.82 -3.60
C ILE A 27 7.95 5.18 -2.91
N ASP A 28 6.75 5.73 -2.94
CA ASP A 28 6.46 7.01 -2.28
C ASP A 28 6.71 6.93 -0.77
N LEU A 29 6.26 5.85 -0.14
CA LEU A 29 6.50 5.62 1.28
C LEU A 29 8.00 5.57 1.59
N TYR A 30 8.77 4.91 0.75
CA TYR A 30 10.21 4.83 0.96
C TYR A 30 10.90 6.18 0.75
N LEU A 31 10.60 6.84 -0.36
CA LEU A 31 11.30 8.08 -0.71
C LEU A 31 10.94 9.24 0.21
N ARG A 32 9.68 9.37 0.59
CA ARG A 32 9.22 10.49 1.40
C ARG A 32 9.36 10.26 2.90
N HIS A 33 9.17 9.02 3.34
CA HIS A 33 9.05 8.72 4.77
C HIS A 33 10.02 7.67 5.25
N ARG A 34 10.86 7.13 4.37
CA ARG A 34 11.83 6.08 4.70
C ARG A 34 11.17 4.84 5.30
N ILE A 35 9.96 4.54 4.86
CA ILE A 35 9.25 3.34 5.29
C ILE A 35 9.49 2.26 4.24
N GLU A 36 10.17 1.18 4.64
CA GLU A 36 10.42 0.05 3.77
C GLU A 36 9.24 -0.91 3.79
N CYS A 37 8.82 -1.37 2.63
CA CYS A 37 7.77 -2.36 2.50
C CYS A 37 7.96 -3.18 1.25
N TYR A 38 7.25 -4.30 1.18
CA TYR A 38 7.36 -5.25 0.07
C TYR A 38 5.99 -5.43 -0.55
N GLN A 39 5.91 -5.38 -1.87
CA GLN A 39 4.67 -5.67 -2.58
C GLN A 39 4.51 -7.19 -2.67
N THR A 40 3.48 -7.72 -2.02
CA THR A 40 3.23 -9.16 -1.97
C THR A 40 2.18 -9.63 -2.97
N SER A 41 1.38 -8.69 -3.49
CA SER A 41 0.42 -8.96 -4.55
C SER A 41 0.10 -7.66 -5.27
N ALA A 42 -0.82 -7.72 -6.23
CA ALA A 42 -1.21 -6.53 -6.99
C ALA A 42 -1.73 -5.40 -6.11
N SER A 43 -2.26 -5.71 -4.93
CA SER A 43 -2.88 -4.70 -4.06
C SER A 43 -2.45 -4.81 -2.61
N GLU A 44 -1.36 -5.53 -2.32
CA GLU A 44 -0.92 -5.73 -0.93
C GLU A 44 0.51 -5.28 -0.71
N LEU A 45 0.73 -4.65 0.44
CA LEU A 45 2.05 -4.26 0.91
C LEU A 45 2.30 -4.91 2.27
N ALA A 46 3.50 -5.44 2.45
CA ALA A 46 3.94 -6.07 3.70
C ALA A 46 5.03 -5.25 4.37
N PHE A 47 4.96 -5.14 5.67
CA PHE A 47 5.88 -4.36 6.50
C PHE A 47 6.50 -5.26 7.55
N GLU A 48 7.75 -5.04 7.90
CA GLU A 48 8.43 -5.81 8.94
C GLU A 48 8.05 -5.34 10.35
N SER A 49 7.56 -4.12 10.47
CA SER A 49 7.25 -3.49 11.76
C SER A 49 5.79 -3.07 11.79
N ASP A 50 5.12 -3.36 12.91
CA ASP A 50 3.76 -2.89 13.15
C ASP A 50 3.69 -1.37 13.18
N ARG A 51 4.73 -0.74 13.71
CA ARG A 51 4.83 0.71 13.74
C ARG A 51 4.83 1.30 12.33
N ASP A 52 5.64 0.72 11.44
CA ASP A 52 5.72 1.19 10.05
C ASP A 52 4.40 0.98 9.32
N ARG A 53 3.75 -0.17 9.55
CA ARG A 53 2.43 -0.43 8.97
C ARG A 53 1.42 0.61 9.43
N THR A 54 1.38 0.90 10.72
CA THR A 54 0.43 1.86 11.29
C THR A 54 0.68 3.26 10.71
N PHE A 55 1.95 3.66 10.61
CA PHE A 55 2.31 4.94 10.02
C PHE A 55 1.89 5.01 8.56
N ALA A 56 2.19 3.95 7.81
CA ALA A 56 1.81 3.89 6.38
C ALA A 56 0.30 3.93 6.20
N LEU A 57 -0.45 3.27 7.08
CA LEU A 57 -1.91 3.29 7.04
C LEU A 57 -2.44 4.73 7.13
N LEU A 58 -1.89 5.52 8.05
CA LEU A 58 -2.28 6.91 8.20
C LEU A 58 -1.93 7.74 6.97
N LEU A 59 -0.74 7.53 6.40
CA LEU A 59 -0.28 8.27 5.22
C LEU A 59 -1.10 7.93 3.97
N LEU A 60 -1.48 6.67 3.81
CA LEU A 60 -2.22 6.21 2.64
C LEU A 60 -3.72 6.52 2.73
N ASN A 61 -4.22 6.77 3.92
CA ASN A 61 -5.67 6.95 4.15
C ASN A 61 -6.25 8.18 3.43
N GLY A 62 -5.41 9.11 3.00
CA GLY A 62 -5.87 10.30 2.27
C GLY A 62 -5.97 10.12 0.76
N SER A 63 -5.65 8.95 0.23
CA SER A 63 -5.69 8.72 -1.21
C SER A 63 -7.12 8.67 -1.73
N LYS A 64 -7.32 9.21 -2.94
CA LYS A 64 -8.61 9.15 -3.62
C LYS A 64 -8.76 7.90 -4.47
N SER A 65 -7.66 7.21 -4.75
CA SER A 65 -7.64 6.05 -5.66
C SER A 65 -7.94 4.74 -4.94
N PHE A 66 -7.69 4.69 -3.63
CA PHE A 66 -7.86 3.45 -2.88
C PHE A 66 -8.08 3.76 -1.40
N THR A 67 -8.57 2.75 -0.70
CA THR A 67 -8.72 2.78 0.75
C THR A 67 -7.80 1.71 1.35
N PRO A 68 -6.87 2.06 2.24
CA PRO A 68 -6.01 1.06 2.86
C PRO A 68 -6.77 0.32 3.96
N VAL A 69 -6.59 -1.01 4.00
CA VAL A 69 -7.23 -1.89 4.98
C VAL A 69 -6.16 -2.77 5.62
N VAL A 70 -6.19 -2.86 6.94
CA VAL A 70 -5.25 -3.70 7.67
C VAL A 70 -5.59 -5.17 7.46
N LEU A 71 -4.58 -5.96 7.11
CA LEU A 71 -4.69 -7.42 7.04
C LEU A 71 -3.88 -8.02 8.18
N ASN A 72 -4.39 -9.09 8.71
CA ASN A 72 -3.68 -9.85 9.73
C ASN A 72 -3.10 -11.12 9.16
#